data_f8da7e4ca9e7c3117462e50139dd79ac
#
_entry.id   f8da7e4ca9e7c3117462e50139dd79ac
#
_cell.length_a   1.000
_cell.length_b   1.000
_cell.length_c   1.000
_cell.angle_alpha   90.00
_cell.angle_beta   90.00
_cell.angle_gamma   90.00
#
_symmetry.space_group_name_H-M   'P 1'
#
loop_
_entity.id
_entity.type
_entity.pdbx_description
1 polymer ?
#
loop_
_entity_poly.entity_id
_entity_poly.type
_entity_poly.pdbx_seq_one_letter_code
_entity_poly.pdbx_strand_id
1 'polypeptide(L)'
;MPSVEYKGGSHPYSEAKIPRLLDAHQNGQFVKVTCKWCRPQITRNYRPMDIAQLVGDRHVMELQHRFRCEKCRRNDYMEVSFEMVIGDRIKGFPVRELVEIRTVKRPVWRDIKL
;
A
#
# COMPACT_ATOMS: atom_id res chain seq x y z
N MET A 1 11.85 -26.25 -23.20
CA MET A 1 11.33 -25.80 -22.89
C MET A 1 11.34 -25.79 -22.29
N PRO A 2 11.62 -25.66 -22.14
CA PRO A 2 11.34 -25.40 -21.64
C PRO A 2 11.21 -24.96 -21.14
N SER A 3 11.41 -24.64 -21.10
CA SER A 3 10.89 -23.98 -20.79
C SER A 3 10.73 -23.42 -20.52
N VAL A 4 10.93 -23.27 -20.54
CA VAL A 4 10.36 -22.55 -20.43
C VAL A 4 10.17 -21.90 -20.25
N GLU A 5 10.16 -21.73 -20.36
CA GLU A 5 9.89 -21.00 -20.32
C GLU A 5 9.72 -20.46 -19.59
N TYR A 6 10.18 -20.11 -19.06
CA TYR A 6 9.74 -19.49 -18.51
C TYR A 6 9.99 -18.78 -18.58
N LYS A 7 10.30 -19.00 -18.81
CA LYS A 7 10.26 -18.03 -19.00
C LYS A 7 9.60 -17.16 -18.51
N GLY A 8 10.15 -16.65 -18.32
CA GLY A 8 9.44 -15.55 -17.73
C GLY A 8 7.94 -15.68 -17.75
N GLY A 9 7.43 -16.26 -18.71
CA GLY A 9 6.00 -16.45 -18.82
C GLY A 9 5.36 -17.30 -17.76
N SER A 10 6.16 -17.93 -16.92
CA SER A 10 5.63 -18.77 -15.86
C SER A 10 5.07 -17.96 -14.69
N HIS A 11 5.41 -16.71 -14.58
CA HIS A 11 4.85 -15.87 -13.52
C HIS A 11 3.40 -15.51 -13.85
N PRO A 12 2.45 -15.72 -12.92
CA PRO A 12 1.03 -15.45 -13.19
C PRO A 12 0.75 -13.98 -13.51
N TYR A 13 1.58 -13.09 -13.01
CA TYR A 13 1.47 -11.68 -13.31
C TYR A 13 2.71 -11.20 -14.02
N SER A 14 2.57 -10.71 -15.24
CA SER A 14 3.61 -9.88 -15.82
C SER A 14 3.55 -8.53 -15.11
N GLU A 15 4.65 -7.81 -15.12
CA GLU A 15 4.69 -6.51 -14.45
C GLU A 15 3.61 -5.56 -14.95
N ALA A 16 3.29 -5.65 -16.24
CA ALA A 16 2.25 -4.83 -16.86
C ALA A 16 0.84 -5.18 -16.39
N LYS A 17 0.65 -6.37 -15.81
CA LYS A 17 -0.66 -6.83 -15.36
C LYS A 17 -0.87 -6.68 -13.85
N ILE A 18 0.17 -6.31 -13.11
CA ILE A 18 0.03 -6.11 -11.67
C ILE A 18 -0.72 -4.79 -11.45
N PRO A 19 -1.86 -4.83 -10.71
CA PRO A 19 -2.64 -3.61 -10.48
C PRO A 19 -1.85 -2.53 -9.76
N ARG A 20 -2.01 -1.30 -10.21
CA ARG A 20 -1.42 -0.12 -9.61
C ARG A 20 -2.48 0.72 -8.91
N LEU A 21 -2.05 1.69 -8.13
CA LEU A 21 -2.98 2.58 -7.42
C LEU A 21 -3.92 3.30 -8.37
N LEU A 22 -3.43 3.73 -9.53
CA LEU A 22 -4.28 4.37 -10.52
C LEU A 22 -5.36 3.42 -11.03
N ASP A 23 -5.01 2.15 -11.24
CA ASP A 23 -5.98 1.14 -11.66
C ASP A 23 -7.06 0.94 -10.59
N ALA A 24 -6.66 0.88 -9.33
CA ALA A 24 -7.61 0.76 -8.22
C ALA A 24 -8.55 1.96 -8.17
N HIS A 25 -8.02 3.16 -8.38
CA HIS A 25 -8.82 4.37 -8.41
C HIS A 25 -9.85 4.32 -9.55
N GLN A 26 -9.41 3.94 -10.74
CA GLN A 26 -10.30 3.85 -11.91
C GLN A 26 -11.38 2.79 -11.75
N ASN A 27 -11.08 1.72 -11.03
CA ASN A 27 -12.01 0.62 -10.78
C ASN A 27 -12.89 0.84 -9.54
N GLY A 28 -12.75 1.97 -8.86
CA GLY A 28 -13.53 2.26 -7.65
C GLY A 28 -13.18 1.38 -6.47
N GLN A 29 -11.95 0.91 -6.40
CA GLN A 29 -11.47 0.06 -5.32
C GLN A 29 -10.81 0.88 -4.22
N PHE A 30 -10.77 0.30 -3.01
CA PHE A 30 -10.05 0.85 -1.88
C PHE A 30 -8.80 0.02 -1.62
N VAL A 31 -7.80 0.65 -1.01
CA VAL A 31 -6.58 -0.04 -0.59
C VAL A 31 -6.81 -0.58 0.83
N LYS A 32 -6.83 -1.89 0.96
CA LYS A 32 -7.03 -2.54 2.25
C LYS A 32 -5.69 -3.02 2.78
N VAL A 33 -5.31 -2.54 3.95
CA VAL A 33 -4.05 -2.89 4.60
C VAL A 33 -4.35 -3.61 5.91
N THR A 34 -3.83 -4.81 6.06
CA THR A 34 -4.06 -5.64 7.23
C THR A 34 -2.73 -6.02 7.88
N CYS A 35 -2.63 -5.85 9.19
CA CYS A 35 -1.51 -6.38 9.95
C CYS A 35 -1.88 -7.78 10.44
N LYS A 36 -1.16 -8.78 9.98
CA LYS A 36 -1.42 -10.18 10.36
C LYS A 36 -0.76 -10.59 11.65
N TRP A 37 0.13 -9.77 12.17
CA TRP A 37 0.78 -10.06 13.45
C TRP A 37 -0.11 -9.76 14.64
N CYS A 38 -0.88 -8.67 14.56
CA CYS A 38 -1.74 -8.25 15.68
C CYS A 38 -2.89 -9.23 15.90
N ARG A 39 -3.28 -9.35 17.17
CA ARG A 39 -4.43 -10.16 17.58
C ARG A 39 -5.37 -9.31 18.42
N PRO A 40 -6.60 -9.00 17.97
CA PRO A 40 -7.11 -9.32 16.63
C PRO A 40 -6.39 -8.55 15.52
N GLN A 41 -6.52 -9.02 14.29
CA GLN A 41 -5.92 -8.36 13.14
C GLN A 41 -6.45 -6.95 12.99
N ILE A 42 -5.56 -6.03 12.61
CA ILE A 42 -5.92 -4.64 12.40
C ILE A 42 -5.98 -4.37 10.91
N THR A 43 -7.11 -3.86 10.46
CA THR A 43 -7.33 -3.51 9.06
C THR A 43 -7.62 -2.03 8.93
N ARG A 44 -6.99 -1.40 7.94
CA ARG A 44 -7.25 0.00 7.58
C ARG A 44 -7.52 0.07 6.09
N ASN A 45 -8.44 0.94 5.71
CA ASN A 45 -8.78 1.16 4.30
C ASN A 45 -8.40 2.57 3.91
N TYR A 46 -7.87 2.71 2.70
CA TYR A 46 -7.37 4.00 2.19
C TYR A 46 -7.91 4.22 0.78
N ARG A 47 -8.00 5.48 0.38
CA ARG A 47 -8.28 5.80 -1.02
C ARG A 47 -6.99 5.69 -1.82
N PRO A 48 -7.02 5.06 -3.00
CA PRO A 48 -5.80 4.86 -3.79
C PRO A 48 -5.04 6.15 -4.09
N MET A 49 -5.75 7.24 -4.41
CA MET A 49 -5.10 8.49 -4.76
C MET A 49 -4.42 9.16 -3.58
N ASP A 50 -4.91 8.93 -2.36
CA ASP A 50 -4.25 9.43 -1.16
C ASP A 50 -2.89 8.75 -0.96
N ILE A 51 -2.83 7.45 -1.17
CA ILE A 51 -1.57 6.70 -1.09
C ILE A 51 -0.63 7.13 -2.22
N ALA A 52 -1.18 7.34 -3.42
CA ALA A 52 -0.37 7.76 -4.57
C ALA A 52 0.30 9.12 -4.33
N GLN A 53 -0.34 10.02 -3.58
CA GLN A 53 0.28 11.30 -3.21
C GLN A 53 1.53 11.10 -2.36
N LEU A 54 1.58 10.04 -1.56
CA LEU A 54 2.68 9.79 -0.64
C LEU A 54 3.82 9.03 -1.29
N VAL A 55 3.52 8.04 -2.13
CA VAL A 55 4.53 7.12 -2.64
C VAL A 55 4.56 7.00 -4.16
N GLY A 56 3.68 7.72 -4.86
CA GLY A 56 3.56 7.62 -6.31
C GLY A 56 2.66 6.46 -6.72
N ASP A 57 2.50 6.30 -8.02
CA ASP A 57 1.66 5.23 -8.57
C ASP A 57 2.40 3.90 -8.52
N ARG A 58 2.21 3.16 -7.43
CA ARG A 58 2.88 1.89 -7.17
C ARG A 58 1.92 0.73 -7.34
N HIS A 59 2.46 -0.43 -7.71
CA HIS A 59 1.63 -1.63 -7.78
C HIS A 59 1.49 -2.28 -6.40
N VAL A 60 0.49 -3.15 -6.28
CA VAL A 60 0.08 -3.70 -4.99
C VAL A 60 1.22 -4.45 -4.26
N MET A 61 2.09 -5.11 -4.99
CA MET A 61 3.17 -5.87 -4.38
C MET A 61 4.26 -4.98 -3.78
N GLU A 62 4.50 -3.82 -4.37
CA GLU A 62 5.42 -2.84 -3.78
C GLU A 62 4.86 -2.21 -2.52
N LEU A 63 3.54 -2.01 -2.49
CA LEU A 63 2.90 -1.33 -1.36
C LEU A 63 3.06 -2.10 -0.06
N GLN A 64 3.15 -3.43 -0.12
CA GLN A 64 3.32 -4.24 1.08
C GLN A 64 4.58 -3.87 1.86
N HIS A 65 5.60 -3.39 1.19
CA HIS A 65 6.86 -2.99 1.82
C HIS A 65 6.84 -1.53 2.30
N ARG A 66 5.79 -0.80 2.00
CA ARG A 66 5.68 0.62 2.33
C ARG A 66 4.86 0.90 3.57
N PHE A 67 4.11 -0.09 4.06
CA PHE A 67 3.26 0.08 5.23
C PHE A 67 3.89 -0.52 6.47
N ARG A 68 3.64 0.14 7.58
CA ARG A 68 4.04 -0.33 8.91
C ARG A 68 2.83 -0.26 9.83
N CYS A 69 2.64 -1.29 10.65
CA CYS A 69 1.55 -1.29 11.60
C CYS A 69 1.79 -0.23 12.68
N GLU A 70 0.79 0.59 12.94
CA GLU A 70 0.88 1.65 13.94
C GLU A 70 0.91 1.09 15.36
N LYS A 71 0.37 -0.09 15.57
CA LYS A 71 0.29 -0.70 16.89
C LYS A 71 1.52 -1.53 17.24
N CYS A 72 1.90 -2.48 16.39
CA CYS A 72 3.03 -3.36 16.68
C CYS A 72 4.35 -2.90 16.04
N ARG A 73 4.29 -1.89 15.18
CA ARG A 73 5.44 -1.30 14.49
C ARG A 73 6.15 -2.22 13.51
N ARG A 74 5.56 -3.37 13.18
CA ARG A 74 6.13 -4.30 12.20
C ARG A 74 5.73 -3.91 10.78
N ASN A 75 6.60 -4.22 9.84
CA ASN A 75 6.34 -4.04 8.42
C ASN A 75 6.44 -5.35 7.62
N ASP A 76 6.74 -6.45 8.28
CA ASP A 76 6.95 -7.75 7.64
C ASP A 76 5.69 -8.64 7.63
N TYR A 77 4.65 -8.23 8.33
CA TYR A 77 3.37 -8.94 8.37
C TYR A 77 2.22 -8.14 7.79
N MET A 78 2.54 -7.16 6.96
CA MET A 78 1.51 -6.33 6.31
C MET A 78 1.06 -6.98 5.02
N GLU A 79 -0.25 -7.01 4.83
CA GLU A 79 -0.87 -7.49 3.61
C GLU A 79 -1.68 -6.37 2.98
N VAL A 80 -1.47 -6.14 1.69
CA VAL A 80 -2.15 -5.08 0.96
C VAL A 80 -2.96 -5.71 -0.17
N SER A 81 -4.21 -5.30 -0.30
CA SER A 81 -5.06 -5.72 -1.40
C SER A 81 -5.92 -4.55 -1.85
N PHE A 82 -6.40 -4.62 -3.08
CA PHE A 82 -7.36 -3.66 -3.62
C PHE A 82 -8.73 -4.32 -3.60
N GLU A 83 -9.69 -3.70 -2.92
CA GLU A 83 -11.01 -4.29 -2.71
C GLU A 83 -12.11 -3.33 -3.08
N MET A 84 -13.13 -3.87 -3.74
CA MET A 84 -14.31 -3.11 -4.10
C MET A 84 -15.36 -3.25 -3.00
N VAL A 85 -15.97 -2.12 -2.63
CA VAL A 85 -17.09 -2.10 -1.70
C VAL A 85 -18.31 -1.66 -2.48
N ILE A 86 -19.33 -2.51 -2.51
CA ILE A 86 -20.53 -2.28 -3.31
C ILE A 86 -21.79 -2.34 -2.45
N GLY A 87 -22.87 -1.73 -2.97
CA GLY A 87 -24.16 -1.73 -2.33
C GLY A 87 -24.16 -0.97 -1.01
N ASP A 88 -24.95 -1.44 -0.08
CA ASP A 88 -25.11 -0.79 1.23
C ASP A 88 -23.84 -0.81 2.07
N ARG A 89 -22.88 -1.65 1.73
CA ARG A 89 -21.62 -1.75 2.47
C ARG A 89 -20.78 -0.48 2.36
N ILE A 90 -20.98 0.31 1.32
CA ILE A 90 -20.23 1.56 1.13
C ILE A 90 -20.67 2.62 2.15
N LYS A 91 -21.90 2.54 2.62
CA LYS A 91 -22.44 3.49 3.58
C LYS A 91 -21.82 3.21 4.95
N GLY A 92 -21.11 4.21 5.47
CA GLY A 92 -20.43 4.05 6.75
C GLY A 92 -19.17 3.21 6.69
N PHE A 93 -18.69 2.85 5.49
CA PHE A 93 -17.46 2.09 5.35
C PHE A 93 -16.27 2.91 5.85
N PRO A 94 -15.46 2.36 6.79
CA PRO A 94 -14.38 3.15 7.38
C PRO A 94 -13.22 3.29 6.41
N VAL A 95 -12.88 4.54 6.08
CA VAL A 95 -11.75 4.87 5.21
C VAL A 95 -10.92 5.96 5.87
N ARG A 96 -9.61 5.78 5.90
CA ARG A 96 -8.71 6.82 6.38
C ARG A 96 -8.45 7.82 5.25
N GLU A 97 -8.62 9.08 5.56
CA GLU A 97 -8.44 10.15 4.59
C GLU A 97 -7.15 10.90 4.87
N LEU A 98 -6.38 11.16 3.82
CA LEU A 98 -5.19 11.99 3.92
C LEU A 98 -5.64 13.44 4.06
N VAL A 99 -5.38 14.04 5.21
CA VAL A 99 -5.77 15.42 5.50
C VAL A 99 -4.68 16.39 5.08
N GLU A 100 -3.44 16.08 5.44
CA GLU A 100 -2.30 16.92 5.08
C GLU A 100 -1.00 16.12 5.16
N ILE A 101 0.02 16.65 4.48
CA ILE A 101 1.38 16.10 4.56
C ILE A 101 2.23 17.17 5.26
N ARG A 102 2.84 16.79 6.38
CA ARG A 102 3.70 17.69 7.13
C ARG A 102 5.16 17.38 6.88
N THR A 103 5.91 18.43 6.60
CA THR A 103 7.36 18.33 6.51
C THR A 103 7.95 18.66 7.88
N VAL A 104 8.67 17.70 8.46
CA VAL A 104 9.29 17.86 9.76
C VAL A 104 10.74 18.28 9.57
N LYS A 105 11.13 19.38 10.20
CA LYS A 105 12.51 19.82 10.17
C LYS A 105 13.35 18.91 11.03
N ARG A 106 14.43 18.38 10.47
CA ARG A 106 15.40 17.56 11.19
C ARG A 106 16.75 18.23 11.10
N PRO A 107 17.33 18.63 12.25
CA PRO A 107 18.65 19.25 12.23
C PRO A 107 19.71 18.22 11.85
N VAL A 108 20.67 18.65 11.06
CA VAL A 108 21.86 17.87 10.74
C VAL A 108 23.04 18.64 11.27
N TRP A 109 23.86 17.99 12.06
CA TRP A 109 24.95 18.64 12.78
C TRP A 109 26.30 18.17 12.23
N ARG A 110 27.24 19.06 12.28
CA ARG A 110 28.61 18.78 11.87
C ARG A 110 29.56 19.41 12.88
N ASP A 111 30.52 18.64 13.35
CA ASP A 111 31.55 19.16 14.25
C ASP A 111 32.52 20.03 13.48
N ILE A 112 32.83 21.19 14.04
CA ILE A 112 33.83 22.09 13.50
C ILE A 112 34.77 22.51 14.60
N LYS A 113 35.97 22.94 14.23
CA LYS A 113 36.92 23.56 15.13
C LYS A 113 36.96 25.06 14.83
N LEU A 114 36.86 25.82 15.89
CA LEU A 114 36.95 27.28 15.77
C LEU A 114 38.39 27.76 15.61
#